data_4a1bfab646e69b5d7e1db13402f95494
#
_entry.id   4a1bfab646e69b5d7e1db13402f95494
#
_cell.length_a   1.000
_cell.length_b   1.000
_cell.length_c   1.000
_cell.angle_alpha   90.00
_cell.angle_beta   90.00
_cell.angle_gamma   90.00
#
_symmetry.space_group_name_H-M   'P 1'
#
loop_
_entity.id
_entity.type
_entity.pdbx_description
1 polymer ?
#
loop_
_entity_poly.entity_id
_entity_poly.type
_entity_poly.pdbx_seq_one_letter_code
_entity_poly.pdbx_strand_id
1 'polypeptide(L)'
;MNKTNVMRLLDAAKLPYEAREYAYDENDLSGLHAAEGIGEPPEQIFKTLVARGEKRGYLVFCIPVCCELDLKKAAKAAKDKKVELIHVKELLPLTGYIRGGCSPIGMKKHFPTFIDETAILYDEIGVSAGQRGAQVLLEPETLCEYVGAEFCDLTV
;
A
#
# COMPACT_ATOMS: atom_id res chain seq x y z
N MET A 1 -14.65 10.93 -13.35
CA MET A 1 -13.33 10.61 -12.77
C MET A 1 -12.38 10.14 -13.86
N ASN A 2 -11.20 10.74 -13.94
CA ASN A 2 -10.16 10.25 -14.83
C ASN A 2 -9.50 8.99 -14.24
N LYS A 3 -9.28 8.00 -15.08
CA LYS A 3 -8.60 6.77 -14.63
C LYS A 3 -7.12 7.02 -14.39
N THR A 4 -6.64 6.54 -13.24
CA THR A 4 -5.21 6.53 -12.94
C THR A 4 -4.53 5.35 -13.64
N ASN A 5 -3.20 5.33 -13.64
CA ASN A 5 -2.46 4.19 -14.18
C ASN A 5 -2.78 2.90 -13.40
N VAL A 6 -2.95 2.98 -12.08
CA VAL A 6 -3.35 1.84 -11.26
C VAL A 6 -4.67 1.25 -11.75
N MET A 7 -5.66 2.10 -11.98
CA MET A 7 -6.98 1.66 -12.48
C MET A 7 -6.87 1.03 -13.85
N ARG A 8 -6.05 1.59 -14.74
CA ARG A 8 -5.82 1.02 -16.07
C ARG A 8 -5.16 -0.34 -16.01
N LEU A 9 -4.22 -0.52 -15.09
CA LEU A 9 -3.57 -1.82 -14.88
C LEU A 9 -4.54 -2.87 -14.39
N LEU A 10 -5.41 -2.51 -13.44
CA LEU A 10 -6.44 -3.41 -12.94
C LEU A 10 -7.46 -3.76 -14.04
N ASP A 11 -7.85 -2.78 -14.85
CA ASP A 11 -8.75 -3.01 -16.00
C ASP A 11 -8.11 -3.98 -17.00
N ALA A 12 -6.84 -3.76 -17.34
CA ALA A 12 -6.13 -4.62 -18.27
C ALA A 12 -6.00 -6.06 -17.77
N ALA A 13 -5.84 -6.24 -16.47
CA ALA A 13 -5.80 -7.54 -15.82
C ALA A 13 -7.19 -8.14 -15.57
N LYS A 14 -8.26 -7.39 -15.89
CA LYS A 14 -9.66 -7.79 -15.68
C LYS A 14 -9.97 -8.08 -14.22
N LEU A 15 -9.39 -7.31 -13.32
CA LEU A 15 -9.60 -7.43 -11.89
C LEU A 15 -10.64 -6.41 -11.42
N PRO A 16 -11.71 -6.85 -10.73
CA PRO A 16 -12.74 -5.94 -10.25
C PRO A 16 -12.23 -5.06 -9.11
N TYR A 17 -12.62 -3.81 -9.12
CA TYR A 17 -12.30 -2.84 -8.06
C TYR A 17 -13.36 -1.74 -8.05
N GLU A 18 -13.43 -1.03 -6.93
CA GLU A 18 -14.23 0.17 -6.80
C GLU A 18 -13.31 1.38 -6.60
N ALA A 19 -13.46 2.41 -7.42
CA ALA A 19 -12.67 3.63 -7.29
C ALA A 19 -13.40 4.63 -6.39
N ARG A 20 -12.65 5.28 -5.51
CA ARG A 20 -13.15 6.32 -4.60
C ARG A 20 -12.23 7.54 -4.67
N GLU A 21 -12.84 8.72 -4.71
CA GLU A 21 -12.12 9.99 -4.65
C GLU A 21 -12.41 10.70 -3.34
N TYR A 22 -11.47 11.51 -2.89
CA TYR A 22 -11.63 12.38 -1.74
C TYR A 22 -10.83 13.67 -1.94
N ALA A 23 -11.25 14.74 -1.28
CA ALA A 23 -10.50 15.99 -1.26
C ALA A 23 -9.28 15.81 -0.37
N TYR A 24 -8.09 15.78 -0.94
CA TYR A 24 -6.88 15.65 -0.15
C TYR A 24 -6.40 17.01 0.34
N ASP A 25 -5.68 16.99 1.46
CA ASP A 25 -5.09 18.17 2.10
C ASP A 25 -3.58 17.98 2.12
N GLU A 26 -2.85 18.89 1.48
CA GLU A 26 -1.38 18.83 1.42
C GLU A 26 -0.74 18.90 2.82
N ASN A 27 -1.46 19.44 3.80
CA ASN A 27 -1.01 19.51 5.18
C ASN A 27 -1.36 18.26 5.99
N ASP A 28 -2.17 17.35 5.44
CA ASP A 28 -2.52 16.08 6.06
C ASP A 28 -2.63 14.98 5.02
N LEU A 29 -1.49 14.40 4.68
CA LEU A 29 -1.38 13.31 3.71
C LEU A 29 -1.51 11.94 4.37
N SER A 30 -1.95 11.87 5.62
CA SER A 30 -2.09 10.61 6.35
C SER A 30 -3.14 9.70 5.73
N GLY A 31 -2.95 8.40 5.90
CA GLY A 31 -3.92 7.41 5.49
C GLY A 31 -5.22 7.50 6.28
N LEU A 32 -5.17 8.00 7.52
CA LEU A 32 -6.37 8.24 8.34
C LEU A 32 -7.28 9.27 7.68
N HIS A 33 -6.69 10.35 7.15
CA HIS A 33 -7.45 11.36 6.42
C HIS A 33 -8.07 10.78 5.14
N ALA A 34 -7.34 9.94 4.43
CA ALA A 34 -7.84 9.27 3.24
C ALA A 34 -9.03 8.35 3.57
N ALA A 35 -8.92 7.55 4.62
CA ALA A 35 -10.00 6.65 5.07
C ALA A 35 -11.26 7.45 5.42
N GLU A 36 -11.10 8.52 6.18
CA GLU A 36 -12.21 9.41 6.53
C GLU A 36 -12.84 10.02 5.28
N GLY A 37 -12.01 10.49 4.35
CA GLY A 37 -12.47 11.13 3.12
C GLY A 37 -13.32 10.23 2.23
N ILE A 38 -13.04 8.94 2.19
CA ILE A 38 -13.83 7.97 1.41
C ILE A 38 -14.92 7.28 2.22
N GLY A 39 -15.02 7.57 3.52
CA GLY A 39 -16.05 7.04 4.39
C GLY A 39 -15.88 5.57 4.76
N GLU A 40 -14.64 5.08 4.85
CA GLU A 40 -14.35 3.70 5.20
C GLU A 40 -13.60 3.60 6.53
N PRO A 41 -13.74 2.48 7.27
CA PRO A 41 -13.00 2.30 8.51
C PRO A 41 -11.49 2.30 8.26
N PRO A 42 -10.70 2.95 9.13
CA PRO A 42 -9.24 2.98 8.95
C PRO A 42 -8.58 1.61 9.01
N GLU A 43 -9.20 0.63 9.67
CA GLU A 43 -8.68 -0.75 9.72
C GLU A 43 -8.73 -1.44 8.35
N GLN A 44 -9.57 -0.95 7.45
CA GLN A 44 -9.83 -1.52 6.13
C GLN A 44 -9.02 -0.82 5.03
N ILE A 45 -8.47 0.34 5.31
CA ILE A 45 -7.65 1.11 4.36
C ILE A 45 -6.18 0.89 4.68
N PHE A 46 -5.42 0.49 3.69
CA PHE A 46 -4.01 0.12 3.86
C PHE A 46 -3.10 1.17 3.25
N LYS A 47 -2.06 1.53 3.98
CA LYS A 47 -0.98 2.39 3.50
C LYS A 47 0.17 1.52 3.01
N THR A 48 0.88 2.02 1.99
CA THR A 48 2.01 1.31 1.38
C THR A 48 3.30 1.98 1.81
N LEU A 49 4.13 1.22 2.52
CA LEU A 49 5.41 1.68 3.06
C LEU A 49 6.54 1.00 2.32
N VAL A 50 7.55 1.78 1.96
CA VAL A 50 8.77 1.24 1.36
C VAL A 50 9.88 1.26 2.39
N ALA A 51 10.59 0.15 2.48
CA ALA A 51 11.66 -0.04 3.45
C ALA A 51 12.89 -0.61 2.76
N ARG A 52 14.00 -0.63 3.50
CA ARG A 52 15.23 -1.24 3.04
C ARG A 52 15.69 -2.27 4.07
N GLY A 53 15.90 -3.50 3.60
CA GLY A 53 16.52 -4.55 4.38
C GLY A 53 18.04 -4.45 4.33
N GLU A 54 18.69 -4.96 5.35
CA GLU A 54 20.17 -4.99 5.39
C GLU A 54 20.73 -5.86 4.26
N LYS A 55 20.06 -6.97 3.94
CA LYS A 55 20.51 -7.94 2.92
C LYS A 55 19.60 -7.98 1.68
N ARG A 56 18.29 -7.87 1.88
CA ARG A 56 17.29 -8.06 0.83
C ARG A 56 17.07 -6.86 -0.08
N GLY A 57 17.62 -5.70 0.27
CA GLY A 57 17.39 -4.48 -0.47
C GLY A 57 16.00 -3.88 -0.19
N TYR A 58 15.37 -3.29 -1.19
CA TYR A 58 14.09 -2.61 -1.00
C TYR A 58 12.92 -3.57 -0.89
N LEU A 59 12.00 -3.25 0.02
CA LEU A 59 10.86 -4.07 0.40
C LEU A 59 9.63 -3.19 0.54
N VAL A 60 8.45 -3.76 0.29
CA VAL A 60 7.18 -3.03 0.37
C VAL A 60 6.27 -3.70 1.41
N PHE A 61 5.70 -2.89 2.29
CA PHE A 61 4.79 -3.36 3.34
C PHE A 61 3.49 -2.57 3.28
N CYS A 62 2.37 -3.27 3.23
CA CYS A 62 1.03 -2.68 3.24
C CYS A 62 0.36 -3.02 4.57
N ILE A 63 0.02 -2.00 5.35
CA ILE A 63 -0.59 -2.16 6.68
C ILE A 63 -1.79 -1.22 6.85
N PRO A 64 -2.73 -1.53 7.75
CA PRO A 64 -3.83 -0.63 8.03
C PRO A 64 -3.33 0.77 8.42
N VAL A 65 -4.02 1.80 7.95
CA VAL A 65 -3.60 3.20 8.17
C VAL A 65 -3.62 3.62 9.65
N CYS A 66 -4.37 2.90 10.49
CA CYS A 66 -4.41 3.14 11.93
C CYS A 66 -3.31 2.40 12.71
N CYS A 67 -2.46 1.65 12.03
CA CYS A 67 -1.42 0.84 12.66
C CYS A 67 -0.03 1.34 12.29
N GLU A 68 0.95 0.85 13.03
CA GLU A 68 2.37 1.11 12.76
C GLU A 68 3.07 -0.19 12.37
N LEU A 69 4.02 -0.10 11.46
CA LEU A 69 4.83 -1.24 11.06
C LEU A 69 5.77 -1.62 12.21
N ASP A 70 5.72 -2.88 12.61
CA ASP A 70 6.69 -3.43 13.55
C ASP A 70 7.92 -3.85 12.74
N LEU A 71 9.02 -3.14 12.92
CA LEU A 71 10.23 -3.37 12.13
C LEU A 71 10.84 -4.75 12.35
N LYS A 72 10.66 -5.33 13.53
CA LYS A 72 11.13 -6.69 13.82
C LYS A 72 10.29 -7.73 13.08
N LYS A 73 8.96 -7.55 13.07
CA LYS A 73 8.06 -8.41 12.31
C LYS A 73 8.31 -8.29 10.81
N ALA A 74 8.57 -7.06 10.33
CA ALA A 74 8.92 -6.81 8.95
C ALA A 74 10.19 -7.55 8.54
N ALA A 75 11.23 -7.49 9.36
CA ALA A 75 12.47 -8.20 9.12
C ALA A 75 12.26 -9.72 9.10
N LYS A 76 11.46 -10.24 10.02
CA LYS A 76 11.12 -11.66 10.06
C LYS A 76 10.39 -12.10 8.80
N ALA A 77 9.38 -11.32 8.38
CA ALA A 77 8.60 -11.61 7.17
C ALA A 77 9.49 -11.63 5.93
N ALA A 78 10.40 -10.66 5.82
CA ALA A 78 11.32 -10.55 4.70
C ALA A 78 12.51 -11.49 4.78
N LYS A 79 12.66 -12.22 5.89
CA LYS A 79 13.82 -13.09 6.14
C LYS A 79 15.13 -12.31 6.09
N ASP A 80 15.14 -11.15 6.72
CA ASP A 80 16.27 -10.25 6.82
C ASP A 80 16.62 -10.00 8.29
N LYS A 81 17.82 -9.52 8.53
CA LYS A 81 18.29 -9.20 9.88
C LYS A 81 17.67 -7.91 10.41
N LYS A 82 17.58 -6.91 9.55
CA LYS A 82 17.13 -5.56 9.93
C LYS A 82 16.43 -4.90 8.77
N VAL A 83 15.36 -4.18 9.09
CA VAL A 83 14.58 -3.41 8.12
C VAL A 83 14.38 -2.00 8.65
N GLU A 84 14.56 -1.02 7.79
CA GLU A 84 14.34 0.39 8.09
C GLU A 84 13.48 1.02 7.01
N LEU A 85 12.60 1.94 7.40
CA LEU A 85 11.84 2.71 6.42
C LEU A 85 12.79 3.62 5.65
N ILE A 86 12.54 3.80 4.35
CA ILE A 86 13.31 4.72 3.54
C ILE A 86 12.95 6.17 3.86
N HIS A 87 13.78 7.12 3.44
CA HIS A 87 13.45 8.54 3.53
C HIS A 87 12.46 8.91 2.43
N VAL A 88 11.59 9.87 2.72
CA VAL A 88 10.56 10.32 1.76
C VAL A 88 11.15 10.72 0.41
N LYS A 89 12.34 11.35 0.42
CA LYS A 89 13.03 11.78 -0.81
C LYS A 89 13.42 10.63 -1.74
N GLU A 90 13.52 9.40 -1.22
CA GLU A 90 13.85 8.23 -2.01
C GLU A 90 12.63 7.62 -2.71
N LEU A 91 11.43 7.98 -2.27
CA LEU A 91 10.19 7.31 -2.70
C LEU A 91 9.93 7.47 -4.21
N LEU A 92 9.96 8.69 -4.71
CA LEU A 92 9.67 8.95 -6.12
C LEU A 92 10.65 8.28 -7.08
N PRO A 93 11.98 8.39 -6.88
CA PRO A 93 12.92 7.69 -7.76
C PRO A 93 12.75 6.18 -7.78
N LEU A 94 12.41 5.58 -6.63
CA LEU A 94 12.27 4.12 -6.51
C LEU A 94 10.95 3.59 -7.05
N THR A 95 9.84 4.28 -6.77
CA THR A 95 8.51 3.72 -7.01
C THR A 95 7.75 4.42 -8.14
N GLY A 96 8.08 5.66 -8.45
CA GLY A 96 7.30 6.51 -9.34
C GLY A 96 6.14 7.21 -8.64
N TYR A 97 5.99 7.03 -7.33
CA TYR A 97 4.92 7.63 -6.53
C TYR A 97 5.46 8.62 -5.52
N ILE A 98 4.60 9.57 -5.15
CA ILE A 98 4.91 10.57 -4.11
C ILE A 98 4.19 10.21 -2.81
N ARG A 99 4.64 10.80 -1.71
CA ARG A 99 3.99 10.64 -0.42
C ARG A 99 2.50 10.98 -0.50
N GLY A 100 1.66 10.13 0.08
CA GLY A 100 0.21 10.27 0.03
C GLY A 100 -0.44 9.62 -1.19
N GLY A 101 0.36 9.19 -2.17
CA GLY A 101 -0.13 8.53 -3.37
C GLY A 101 0.57 7.23 -3.72
N CYS A 102 1.36 6.67 -2.78
CA CYS A 102 2.10 5.43 -3.03
C CYS A 102 1.17 4.22 -3.03
N SER A 103 1.21 3.45 -4.11
CA SER A 103 0.41 2.23 -4.28
C SER A 103 1.32 1.01 -4.41
N PRO A 104 0.86 -0.18 -3.95
CA PRO A 104 1.60 -1.41 -4.21
C PRO A 104 1.48 -1.86 -5.66
N ILE A 105 0.56 -1.26 -6.42
CA ILE A 105 0.29 -1.59 -7.82
C ILE A 105 1.03 -0.62 -8.73
N GLY A 106 1.73 -1.14 -9.72
CA GLY A 106 2.32 -0.30 -10.77
C GLY A 106 3.58 0.45 -10.38
N MET A 107 4.31 0.00 -9.38
CA MET A 107 5.62 0.58 -9.06
C MET A 107 6.60 0.44 -10.23
N LYS A 108 7.50 1.40 -10.35
CA LYS A 108 8.55 1.42 -11.39
C LYS A 108 9.33 0.11 -11.47
N LYS A 109 9.64 -0.48 -10.31
CA LYS A 109 10.31 -1.76 -10.18
C LYS A 109 9.50 -2.65 -9.26
N HIS A 110 9.55 -3.94 -9.50
CA HIS A 110 8.92 -4.90 -8.61
C HIS A 110 9.83 -5.16 -7.41
N PHE A 111 9.30 -4.93 -6.22
CA PHE A 111 9.98 -5.26 -4.96
C PHE A 111 9.19 -6.33 -4.22
N PRO A 112 9.85 -7.17 -3.41
CA PRO A 112 9.12 -8.11 -2.55
C PRO A 112 8.11 -7.33 -1.69
N THR A 113 6.86 -7.79 -1.70
CA THR A 113 5.73 -7.09 -1.08
C THR A 113 5.06 -7.98 -0.05
N PHE A 114 4.70 -7.39 1.08
CA PHE A 114 4.05 -8.07 2.19
C PHE A 114 2.84 -7.25 2.61
N ILE A 115 1.72 -7.94 2.87
CA ILE A 115 0.46 -7.31 3.28
C ILE A 115 0.10 -7.83 4.66
N ASP A 116 -0.25 -6.93 5.58
CA ASP A 116 -0.66 -7.36 6.90
C ASP A 116 -1.82 -8.35 6.83
N GLU A 117 -1.74 -9.42 7.59
CA GLU A 117 -2.69 -10.53 7.50
C GLU A 117 -4.12 -10.16 7.87
N THR A 118 -4.33 -9.05 8.60
CA THR A 118 -5.67 -8.58 8.91
C THR A 118 -6.50 -8.25 7.66
N ALA A 119 -5.84 -8.05 6.52
CA ALA A 119 -6.52 -7.80 5.25
C ALA A 119 -7.54 -8.89 4.90
N ILE A 120 -7.25 -10.14 5.25
CA ILE A 120 -8.13 -11.29 4.93
C ILE A 120 -9.45 -11.28 5.70
N LEU A 121 -9.57 -10.43 6.73
CA LEU A 121 -10.80 -10.30 7.51
C LEU A 121 -11.90 -9.52 6.77
N TYR A 122 -11.55 -8.88 5.66
CA TYR A 122 -12.47 -8.00 4.92
C TYR A 122 -12.74 -8.54 3.52
N ASP A 123 -13.92 -8.27 3.01
CA ASP A 123 -14.27 -8.61 1.62
C ASP A 123 -13.48 -7.74 0.64
N GLU A 124 -13.24 -6.49 1.02
CA GLU A 124 -12.45 -5.54 0.25
C GLU A 124 -11.57 -4.73 1.17
N ILE A 125 -10.38 -4.38 0.68
CA ILE A 125 -9.50 -3.41 1.33
C ILE A 125 -9.22 -2.26 0.36
N GLY A 126 -8.89 -1.10 0.91
CA GLY A 126 -8.52 0.05 0.10
C GLY A 126 -7.01 0.26 0.07
N VAL A 127 -6.49 0.60 -1.09
CA VAL A 127 -5.11 1.04 -1.26
C VAL A 127 -5.10 2.27 -2.16
N SER A 128 -4.01 3.04 -2.13
CA SER A 128 -3.87 4.20 -3.00
C SER A 128 -4.03 3.80 -4.47
N ALA A 129 -4.72 4.64 -5.22
CA ALA A 129 -4.86 4.49 -6.66
C ALA A 129 -3.67 5.06 -7.44
N GLY A 130 -2.57 5.40 -6.75
CA GLY A 130 -1.36 5.91 -7.38
C GLY A 130 -1.28 7.43 -7.45
N GLN A 131 -2.20 8.12 -6.82
CA GLN A 131 -2.18 9.58 -6.70
C GLN A 131 -2.93 10.02 -5.46
N ARG A 132 -2.62 11.22 -4.98
CA ARG A 132 -3.33 11.81 -3.85
C ARG A 132 -4.80 12.00 -4.23
N GLY A 133 -5.71 11.74 -3.30
CA GLY A 133 -7.14 11.95 -3.51
C GLY A 133 -7.88 10.81 -4.19
N ALA A 134 -7.23 9.67 -4.42
CA ALA A 134 -7.88 8.52 -5.06
C ALA A 134 -7.46 7.20 -4.41
N GLN A 135 -8.44 6.34 -4.18
CA GLN A 135 -8.26 4.99 -3.63
C GLN A 135 -8.97 3.97 -4.52
N VAL A 136 -8.49 2.75 -4.51
CA VAL A 136 -9.20 1.61 -5.08
C VAL A 136 -9.49 0.60 -3.99
N LEU A 137 -10.73 0.08 -3.98
CA LEU A 137 -11.13 -0.99 -3.07
C LEU A 137 -11.23 -2.28 -3.89
N LEU A 138 -10.61 -3.33 -3.40
CA LEU A 138 -10.62 -4.62 -4.09
C LEU A 138 -10.41 -5.75 -3.07
N GLU A 139 -10.67 -6.96 -3.54
CA GLU A 139 -10.50 -8.16 -2.72
C GLU A 139 -9.04 -8.35 -2.35
N PRO A 140 -8.73 -8.56 -1.07
CA PRO A 140 -7.34 -8.67 -0.61
C PRO A 140 -6.55 -9.82 -1.25
N GLU A 141 -7.16 -10.98 -1.45
CA GLU A 141 -6.49 -12.13 -2.08
C GLU A 141 -6.16 -11.83 -3.54
N THR A 142 -7.06 -11.14 -4.24
CA THR A 142 -6.85 -10.73 -5.62
C THR A 142 -5.67 -9.75 -5.72
N LEU A 143 -5.62 -8.77 -4.83
CA LEU A 143 -4.49 -7.83 -4.76
C LEU A 143 -3.19 -8.55 -4.47
N CYS A 144 -3.21 -9.43 -3.46
CA CYS A 144 -2.02 -10.18 -3.03
C CYS A 144 -1.43 -11.00 -4.18
N GLU A 145 -2.28 -11.71 -4.89
CA GLU A 145 -1.85 -12.51 -6.05
C GLU A 145 -1.31 -11.63 -7.18
N TYR A 146 -2.01 -10.54 -7.47
CA TYR A 146 -1.64 -9.66 -8.58
C TYR A 146 -0.26 -9.02 -8.38
N VAL A 147 0.04 -8.55 -7.17
CA VAL A 147 1.32 -7.91 -6.88
C VAL A 147 2.40 -8.91 -6.43
N GLY A 148 2.05 -10.19 -6.31
CA GLY A 148 2.99 -11.22 -5.87
C GLY A 148 3.39 -11.07 -4.40
N ALA A 149 2.45 -10.68 -3.55
CA ALA A 149 2.69 -10.43 -2.14
C ALA A 149 2.48 -11.67 -1.27
N GLU A 150 2.82 -11.54 0.00
CA GLU A 150 2.54 -12.54 1.04
C GLU A 150 1.82 -11.86 2.19
N PHE A 151 0.83 -12.55 2.79
CA PHE A 151 0.19 -12.09 4.02
C PHE A 151 1.06 -12.47 5.22
N CYS A 152 1.30 -11.51 6.09
CA CYS A 152 2.14 -11.70 7.28
C CYS A 152 1.64 -10.83 8.42
N ASP A 153 2.03 -11.18 9.64
CA ASP A 153 1.83 -10.31 10.81
C ASP A 153 2.89 -9.20 10.76
N LEU A 154 2.49 -7.95 10.58
CA LEU A 154 3.39 -6.83 10.36
C LEU A 154 3.25 -5.67 11.35
N THR A 155 2.18 -5.64 12.13
CA THR A 155 1.87 -4.46 12.96
C THR A 155 2.27 -4.64 14.43
N VAL A 156 2.52 -3.50 15.04
CA VAL A 156 2.80 -3.44 16.48
C VAL A 156 1.59 -3.93 17.27
#